data_6461fd45c9334295a9de0ea158457f51
#
_entry.id   6461fd45c9334295a9de0ea158457f51
#
_cell.length_a   1.000
_cell.length_b   1.000
_cell.length_c   1.000
_cell.angle_alpha   90.00
_cell.angle_beta   90.00
_cell.angle_gamma   90.00
#
_symmetry.space_group_name_H-M   'P 1'
#
loop_
_entity.id
_entity.type
_entity.pdbx_description
1 polymer ?
#
loop_
_entity_poly.entity_id
_entity_poly.type
_entity_poly.pdbx_seq_one_letter_code
_entity_poly.pdbx_strand_id
1 'polypeptide(L)'
;MASKKPSGLGRGLGALLGDDVMKTESSGSLSLPISQVETCSSQPRKRFDDESLQELADSISQHGIIQPLTVRKLSSGYYQIIAGERRWRAARLAGLQEVPVIVIEADDRKAAELAMIENLQREDLNPMEEAAGFQSLIESYHMTQEEAAQRVGKSRSAVTNALRLLGLTPSVRKLVEEGKLSAGHARALVPLSPSLQESAANAIVSGGLSVRQTEALVKRLSAEKKEAQAKDPD
;
A
#
# COMPACT_ATOMS: atom_id res chain seq x y z
N MET A 1 40.35 -4.84 -0.99
CA MET A 1 39.44 -3.80 -0.45
C MET A 1 38.03 -4.12 -0.95
N ALA A 2 37.17 -4.66 -0.12
CA ALA A 2 35.82 -5.07 -0.50
C ALA A 2 34.86 -3.89 -0.33
N SER A 3 34.25 -3.45 -1.41
CA SER A 3 33.21 -2.44 -1.43
C SER A 3 31.93 -2.94 -0.75
N LYS A 4 31.57 -2.37 0.40
CA LYS A 4 30.28 -2.61 1.08
C LYS A 4 29.14 -2.05 0.23
N LYS A 5 28.23 -2.92 -0.23
CA LYS A 5 26.94 -2.50 -0.85
C LYS A 5 26.10 -1.78 0.23
N PRO A 6 25.51 -0.62 -0.08
CA PRO A 6 24.63 0.08 0.85
C PRO A 6 23.32 -0.71 1.03
N SER A 7 22.86 -0.78 2.27
CA SER A 7 21.63 -1.49 2.69
C SER A 7 20.38 -0.83 2.10
N GLY A 8 19.34 -1.65 1.83
CA GLY A 8 18.14 -1.28 1.09
C GLY A 8 17.19 -0.23 1.72
N LEU A 9 17.46 0.27 2.93
CA LEU A 9 16.59 1.25 3.62
C LEU A 9 16.63 2.68 3.03
N GLY A 10 17.71 3.05 2.34
CA GLY A 10 17.83 4.41 1.75
C GLY A 10 17.09 4.60 0.43
N ARG A 11 16.67 3.51 -0.23
CA ARG A 11 16.03 3.58 -1.55
C ARG A 11 14.54 4.00 -1.53
N GLY A 12 13.81 3.71 -0.44
CA GLY A 12 12.40 4.06 -0.32
C GLY A 12 12.16 5.58 -0.18
N LEU A 13 12.96 6.25 0.65
CA LEU A 13 12.80 7.70 0.87
C LEU A 13 13.23 8.53 -0.33
N GLY A 14 14.28 8.14 -1.06
CA GLY A 14 14.72 8.82 -2.28
C GLY A 14 13.71 8.75 -3.42
N ALA A 15 12.99 7.62 -3.53
CA ALA A 15 11.92 7.46 -4.52
C ALA A 15 10.66 8.29 -4.17
N LEU A 16 10.41 8.55 -2.89
CA LEU A 16 9.29 9.36 -2.39
C LEU A 16 9.47 10.86 -2.63
N LEU A 17 10.69 11.34 -2.53
CA LEU A 17 10.95 12.78 -2.47
C LEU A 17 11.48 13.37 -3.79
N GLY A 18 11.80 12.53 -4.79
CA GLY A 18 12.44 12.97 -6.03
C GLY A 18 13.90 13.41 -5.82
N ASP A 19 14.70 13.39 -6.89
CA ASP A 19 16.13 13.78 -6.83
C ASP A 19 16.38 15.23 -6.41
N ASP A 20 15.37 16.12 -6.49
CA ASP A 20 15.49 17.53 -6.11
C ASP A 20 15.48 17.76 -4.59
N VAL A 21 14.91 16.85 -3.81
CA VAL A 21 14.87 16.96 -2.33
C VAL A 21 16.14 16.38 -1.69
N MET A 22 16.84 15.48 -2.40
CA MET A 22 18.14 14.95 -1.95
C MET A 22 19.27 16.01 -2.04
N LYS A 23 19.05 17.12 -2.76
CA LYS A 23 20.00 18.25 -2.81
C LYS A 23 19.89 19.22 -1.64
N THR A 24 18.89 19.06 -0.77
CA THR A 24 18.85 19.74 0.51
C THR A 24 19.79 18.99 1.45
N GLU A 25 21.05 19.32 1.37
CA GLU A 25 22.13 18.81 2.21
C GLU A 25 21.68 18.80 3.67
N SER A 26 21.79 17.62 4.30
CA SER A 26 21.87 17.43 5.76
C SER A 26 20.94 18.32 6.61
N SER A 27 19.65 18.35 6.34
CA SER A 27 18.68 18.73 7.36
C SER A 27 18.64 17.61 8.38
N GLY A 28 19.50 17.72 9.41
CA GLY A 28 19.44 16.86 10.57
C GLY A 28 17.98 16.77 11.06
N SER A 29 17.55 15.60 11.53
CA SER A 29 16.23 15.46 12.12
C SER A 29 16.02 16.59 13.15
N LEU A 30 15.00 17.40 12.93
CA LEU A 30 14.59 18.43 13.88
C LEU A 30 13.84 17.75 15.02
N SER A 31 14.12 18.13 16.27
CA SER A 31 13.30 17.69 17.40
C SER A 31 12.18 18.70 17.62
N LEU A 32 10.94 18.22 17.66
CA LEU A 32 9.76 19.05 17.93
C LEU A 32 9.03 18.58 19.18
N PRO A 33 8.48 19.50 19.98
CA PRO A 33 7.55 19.14 21.05
C PRO A 33 6.40 18.31 20.51
N ILE A 34 6.12 17.16 21.12
CA ILE A 34 5.07 16.23 20.68
C ILE A 34 3.69 16.89 20.67
N SER A 35 3.49 17.92 21.49
CA SER A 35 2.27 18.73 21.56
C SER A 35 2.05 19.63 20.34
N GLN A 36 3.11 19.91 19.56
CA GLN A 36 3.02 20.68 18.32
C GLN A 36 2.77 19.81 17.08
N VAL A 37 2.73 18.48 17.27
CA VAL A 37 2.55 17.52 16.19
C VAL A 37 1.16 16.91 16.26
N GLU A 38 0.39 17.02 15.19
CA GLU A 38 -0.99 16.54 15.11
C GLU A 38 -1.20 15.53 13.96
N THR A 39 -2.22 14.68 14.12
CA THR A 39 -2.58 13.69 13.11
C THR A 39 -3.50 14.28 12.05
N CYS A 40 -3.50 13.72 10.84
CA CYS A 40 -4.48 14.05 9.83
C CYS A 40 -5.82 13.32 10.11
N SER A 41 -6.94 14.04 10.09
CA SER A 41 -8.28 13.46 10.31
C SER A 41 -8.71 12.46 9.23
N SER A 42 -8.06 12.44 8.07
CA SER A 42 -8.38 11.57 6.93
C SER A 42 -7.54 10.29 6.87
N GLN A 43 -6.80 9.93 7.91
CA GLN A 43 -5.98 8.71 7.93
C GLN A 43 -6.86 7.46 7.83
N PRO A 44 -6.60 6.54 6.89
CA PRO A 44 -7.46 5.37 6.62
C PRO A 44 -7.41 4.31 7.73
N ARG A 45 -6.36 4.30 8.56
CA ARG A 45 -6.17 3.28 9.59
C ARG A 45 -6.97 3.61 10.85
N LYS A 46 -8.22 3.06 10.94
CA LYS A 46 -9.13 3.26 12.08
C LYS A 46 -8.92 2.26 13.25
N ARG A 47 -8.20 1.17 13.04
CA ARG A 47 -7.94 0.16 14.07
C ARG A 47 -6.43 -0.01 14.23
N PHE A 48 -5.96 0.30 15.42
CA PHE A 48 -4.63 -0.04 15.89
C PHE A 48 -4.81 -1.21 16.84
N ASP A 49 -4.00 -2.22 16.68
CA ASP A 49 -3.89 -3.29 17.65
C ASP A 49 -3.17 -2.72 18.88
N ASP A 50 -3.87 -2.67 20.01
CA ASP A 50 -3.40 -2.02 21.23
C ASP A 50 -2.16 -2.73 21.79
N GLU A 51 -2.06 -4.06 21.65
CA GLU A 51 -0.92 -4.85 22.07
C GLU A 51 0.34 -4.48 21.28
N SER A 52 0.24 -4.47 19.94
CA SER A 52 1.36 -4.09 19.07
C SER A 52 1.75 -2.61 19.18
N LEU A 53 0.85 -1.75 19.63
CA LEU A 53 1.16 -0.34 19.90
C LEU A 53 1.91 -0.20 21.24
N GLN A 54 1.56 -0.99 22.25
CA GLN A 54 2.24 -1.01 23.55
C GLN A 54 3.67 -1.54 23.41
N GLU A 55 3.89 -2.64 22.67
CA GLU A 55 5.23 -3.14 22.38
C GLU A 55 6.12 -2.08 21.71
N LEU A 56 5.55 -1.33 20.77
CA LEU A 56 6.26 -0.22 20.13
C LEU A 56 6.55 0.92 21.12
N ALA A 57 5.63 1.23 22.04
CA ALA A 57 5.85 2.24 23.08
C ALA A 57 6.97 1.85 24.04
N ASP A 58 7.03 0.58 24.45
CA ASP A 58 8.09 0.06 25.31
C ASP A 58 9.47 0.13 24.62
N SER A 59 9.51 -0.23 23.33
CA SER A 59 10.73 -0.08 22.52
C SER A 59 11.17 1.39 22.40
N ILE A 60 10.23 2.30 22.15
CA ILE A 60 10.50 3.74 22.04
C ILE A 60 10.94 4.35 23.37
N SER A 61 10.42 3.86 24.50
CA SER A 61 10.85 4.34 25.83
C SER A 61 12.31 3.99 26.11
N GLN A 62 12.81 2.86 25.58
CA GLN A 62 14.19 2.39 25.78
C GLN A 62 15.19 3.00 24.80
N HIS A 63 14.79 3.13 23.54
CA HIS A 63 15.71 3.44 22.44
C HIS A 63 15.40 4.77 21.73
N GLY A 64 14.31 5.43 22.11
CA GLY A 64 13.79 6.59 21.38
C GLY A 64 13.23 6.22 20.01
N ILE A 65 12.88 7.24 19.24
CA ILE A 65 12.42 7.07 17.85
C ILE A 65 13.64 7.05 16.93
N ILE A 66 14.00 5.87 16.42
CA ILE A 66 15.14 5.69 15.51
C ILE A 66 14.86 6.30 14.13
N GLN A 67 13.65 6.10 13.59
CA GLN A 67 13.23 6.64 12.31
C GLN A 67 12.35 7.87 12.52
N PRO A 68 12.75 9.09 12.11
CA PRO A 68 11.98 10.31 12.31
C PRO A 68 10.58 10.23 11.68
N LEU A 69 9.65 11.02 12.22
CA LEU A 69 8.34 11.26 11.62
C LEU A 69 8.49 12.16 10.40
N THR A 70 7.65 11.99 9.39
CA THR A 70 7.54 12.94 8.28
C THR A 70 6.36 13.85 8.54
N VAL A 71 6.62 15.17 8.60
CA VAL A 71 5.60 16.17 8.92
C VAL A 71 5.64 17.32 7.93
N ARG A 72 4.54 18.06 7.84
CA ARG A 72 4.49 19.37 7.17
C ARG A 72 4.08 20.46 8.14
N LYS A 73 4.53 21.68 7.92
CA LYS A 73 4.14 22.83 8.71
C LYS A 73 2.76 23.35 8.25
N LEU A 74 1.86 23.57 9.18
CA LEU A 74 0.56 24.19 8.94
C LEU A 74 0.63 25.72 9.11
N SER A 75 -0.34 26.42 8.53
CA SER A 75 -0.50 27.87 8.72
C SER A 75 -0.75 28.24 10.18
N SER A 76 -1.28 27.34 10.99
CA SER A 76 -1.47 27.48 12.44
C SER A 76 -0.18 27.48 13.25
N GLY A 77 0.96 27.13 12.63
CA GLY A 77 2.24 26.93 13.30
C GLY A 77 2.46 25.52 13.85
N TYR A 78 1.45 24.67 13.84
CA TYR A 78 1.54 23.24 14.18
C TYR A 78 2.12 22.44 13.01
N TYR A 79 2.44 21.16 13.29
CA TYR A 79 2.99 20.25 12.29
C TYR A 79 2.07 19.05 12.13
N GLN A 80 1.62 18.79 10.90
CA GLN A 80 0.76 17.66 10.58
C GLN A 80 1.57 16.46 10.12
N ILE A 81 1.29 15.29 10.70
CA ILE A 81 1.93 14.02 10.33
C ILE A 81 1.47 13.59 8.93
N ILE A 82 2.44 13.36 8.05
CA ILE A 82 2.25 12.71 6.75
C ILE A 82 2.52 11.21 6.88
N ALA A 83 3.63 10.84 7.55
CA ALA A 83 4.01 9.44 7.78
C ALA A 83 4.57 9.25 9.19
N GLY A 84 4.28 8.08 9.79
CA GLY A 84 4.78 7.71 11.12
C GLY A 84 3.78 7.87 12.27
N GLU A 85 2.47 7.88 12.02
CA GLU A 85 1.45 8.04 13.06
C GLU A 85 1.56 7.00 14.19
N ARG A 86 1.87 5.72 13.88
CA ARG A 86 2.09 4.70 14.92
C ARG A 86 3.22 5.08 15.87
N ARG A 87 4.33 5.60 15.34
CA ARG A 87 5.48 6.05 16.13
C ARG A 87 5.11 7.24 17.01
N TRP A 88 4.33 8.17 16.51
CA TRP A 88 3.85 9.30 17.29
C TRP A 88 2.92 8.87 18.43
N ARG A 89 1.95 7.96 18.15
CA ARG A 89 1.07 7.42 19.18
C ARG A 89 1.83 6.65 20.26
N ALA A 90 2.75 5.79 19.84
CA ALA A 90 3.61 5.05 20.75
C ALA A 90 4.52 5.97 21.57
N ALA A 91 5.06 7.05 20.98
CA ALA A 91 5.84 8.05 21.70
C ALA A 91 5.02 8.78 22.77
N ARG A 92 3.75 9.08 22.47
CA ARG A 92 2.83 9.64 23.48
C ARG A 92 2.57 8.67 24.61
N LEU A 93 2.35 7.39 24.34
CA LEU A 93 2.21 6.35 25.36
C LEU A 93 3.48 6.18 26.20
N ALA A 94 4.65 6.28 25.57
CA ALA A 94 5.95 6.24 26.23
C ALA A 94 6.28 7.52 27.01
N GLY A 95 5.45 8.57 26.94
CA GLY A 95 5.64 9.82 27.69
C GLY A 95 6.73 10.74 27.14
N LEU A 96 7.16 10.57 25.88
CA LEU A 96 8.15 11.45 25.25
C LEU A 96 7.62 12.87 25.13
N GLN A 97 8.47 13.84 25.46
CA GLN A 97 8.14 15.27 25.33
C GLN A 97 8.45 15.82 23.94
N GLU A 98 9.42 15.22 23.26
CA GLU A 98 9.86 15.61 21.92
C GLU A 98 9.96 14.40 20.99
N VAL A 99 9.80 14.64 19.70
CA VAL A 99 9.92 13.63 18.66
C VAL A 99 10.79 14.10 17.51
N PRO A 100 11.68 13.25 16.97
CA PRO A 100 12.47 13.60 15.79
C PRO A 100 11.57 13.64 14.55
N VAL A 101 11.69 14.71 13.75
CA VAL A 101 10.88 14.92 12.56
C VAL A 101 11.73 15.33 11.36
N ILE A 102 11.23 15.01 10.17
CA ILE A 102 11.65 15.58 8.89
C ILE A 102 10.50 16.46 8.42
N VAL A 103 10.75 17.77 8.29
CA VAL A 103 9.74 18.70 7.79
C VAL A 103 9.86 18.79 6.29
N ILE A 104 8.73 18.55 5.60
CA ILE A 104 8.66 18.72 4.15
C ILE A 104 7.69 19.86 3.81
N GLU A 105 7.99 20.59 2.77
CA GLU A 105 7.08 21.58 2.19
C GLU A 105 6.07 20.85 1.29
N ALA A 106 4.83 20.81 1.72
CA ALA A 106 3.74 20.17 0.99
C ALA A 106 2.41 20.88 1.25
N ASP A 107 1.67 21.16 0.19
CA ASP A 107 0.27 21.54 0.28
C ASP A 107 -0.60 20.34 0.69
N ASP A 108 -1.91 20.56 0.88
CA ASP A 108 -2.84 19.50 1.27
C ASP A 108 -2.87 18.33 0.29
N ARG A 109 -2.84 18.65 -1.01
CA ARG A 109 -2.86 17.64 -2.08
C ARG A 109 -1.59 16.80 -2.08
N LYS A 110 -0.43 17.44 -1.96
CA LYS A 110 0.87 16.75 -1.93
C LYS A 110 1.04 15.91 -0.67
N ALA A 111 0.59 16.42 0.47
CA ALA A 111 0.61 15.67 1.72
C ALA A 111 -0.26 14.41 1.66
N ALA A 112 -1.46 14.51 1.08
CA ALA A 112 -2.34 13.37 0.90
C ALA A 112 -1.77 12.35 -0.11
N GLU A 113 -1.15 12.81 -1.20
CA GLU A 113 -0.43 11.96 -2.15
C GLU A 113 0.67 11.15 -1.46
N LEU A 114 1.54 11.83 -0.69
CA LEU A 114 2.66 11.19 0.00
C LEU A 114 2.18 10.16 1.05
N ALA A 115 1.12 10.50 1.79
CA ALA A 115 0.52 9.57 2.75
C ALA A 115 -0.07 8.32 2.07
N MET A 116 -0.67 8.48 0.88
CA MET A 116 -1.19 7.36 0.09
C MET A 116 -0.06 6.48 -0.46
N ILE A 117 1.02 7.08 -0.96
CA ILE A 117 2.20 6.35 -1.45
C ILE A 117 2.84 5.55 -0.30
N GLU A 118 3.02 6.17 0.87
CA GLU A 118 3.56 5.47 2.06
C GLU A 118 2.69 4.27 2.42
N ASN A 119 1.37 4.45 2.46
CA ASN A 119 0.46 3.35 2.75
C ASN A 119 0.55 2.21 1.71
N LEU A 120 0.73 2.52 0.43
CA LEU A 120 0.90 1.52 -0.64
C LEU A 120 2.26 0.80 -0.60
N GLN A 121 3.25 1.36 0.07
CA GLN A 121 4.57 0.72 0.26
C GLN A 121 4.60 -0.28 1.42
N ARG A 122 3.50 -0.43 2.17
CA ARG A 122 3.42 -1.40 3.25
C ARG A 122 3.44 -2.82 2.72
N GLU A 123 4.09 -3.72 3.46
CA GLU A 123 4.22 -5.15 3.10
C GLU A 123 2.98 -5.98 3.49
N ASP A 124 2.13 -5.45 4.38
CA ASP A 124 0.97 -6.15 4.95
C ASP A 124 -0.37 -5.88 4.23
N LEU A 125 -0.35 -5.20 3.09
CA LEU A 125 -1.57 -4.96 2.30
C LEU A 125 -2.07 -6.26 1.66
N ASN A 126 -3.39 -6.48 1.75
CA ASN A 126 -3.99 -7.52 0.92
C ASN A 126 -4.07 -7.08 -0.55
N PRO A 127 -4.20 -8.03 -1.51
CA PRO A 127 -4.20 -7.70 -2.94
C PRO A 127 -5.32 -6.75 -3.39
N MET A 128 -6.46 -6.73 -2.68
CA MET A 128 -7.58 -5.85 -3.00
C MET A 128 -7.34 -4.43 -2.47
N GLU A 129 -6.74 -4.30 -1.28
CA GLU A 129 -6.31 -3.01 -0.74
C GLU A 129 -5.24 -2.36 -1.63
N GLU A 130 -4.26 -3.15 -2.07
CA GLU A 130 -3.23 -2.69 -3.00
C GLU A 130 -3.85 -2.19 -4.31
N ALA A 131 -4.77 -2.95 -4.90
CA ALA A 131 -5.47 -2.59 -6.13
C ALA A 131 -6.28 -1.30 -5.98
N ALA A 132 -7.05 -1.16 -4.89
CA ALA A 132 -7.83 0.03 -4.59
C ALA A 132 -6.94 1.25 -4.34
N GLY A 133 -5.82 1.07 -3.67
CA GLY A 133 -4.82 2.12 -3.44
C GLY A 133 -4.21 2.63 -4.76
N PHE A 134 -3.84 1.74 -5.69
CA PHE A 134 -3.35 2.15 -7.01
C PHE A 134 -4.42 2.87 -7.82
N GLN A 135 -5.68 2.39 -7.78
CA GLN A 135 -6.78 3.07 -8.45
C GLN A 135 -6.95 4.48 -7.90
N SER A 136 -7.01 4.64 -6.58
CA SER A 136 -7.15 5.95 -5.94
C SER A 136 -6.00 6.89 -6.27
N LEU A 137 -4.74 6.38 -6.30
CA LEU A 137 -3.58 7.16 -6.65
C LEU A 137 -3.66 7.70 -8.10
N ILE A 138 -4.07 6.84 -9.04
CA ILE A 138 -4.21 7.19 -10.46
C ILE A 138 -5.35 8.19 -10.66
N GLU A 139 -6.54 7.93 -10.11
CA GLU A 139 -7.72 8.75 -10.32
C GLU A 139 -7.62 10.12 -9.61
N SER A 140 -7.19 10.15 -8.35
CA SER A 140 -7.15 11.39 -7.55
C SER A 140 -6.03 12.34 -7.97
N TYR A 141 -4.91 11.79 -8.45
CA TYR A 141 -3.73 12.58 -8.81
C TYR A 141 -3.47 12.64 -10.32
N HIS A 142 -4.36 12.03 -11.14
CA HIS A 142 -4.27 12.00 -12.60
C HIS A 142 -2.95 11.41 -13.11
N MET A 143 -2.44 10.40 -12.40
CA MET A 143 -1.21 9.71 -12.77
C MET A 143 -1.46 8.65 -13.82
N THR A 144 -0.47 8.40 -14.67
CA THR A 144 -0.42 7.19 -15.48
C THR A 144 -0.04 5.99 -14.60
N GLN A 145 -0.29 4.77 -15.08
CA GLN A 145 0.15 3.56 -14.38
C GLN A 145 1.67 3.48 -14.23
N GLU A 146 2.41 4.06 -15.17
CA GLU A 146 3.88 4.14 -15.14
C GLU A 146 4.34 5.06 -13.99
N GLU A 147 3.77 6.27 -13.90
CA GLU A 147 4.11 7.22 -12.84
C GLU A 147 3.74 6.67 -11.46
N ALA A 148 2.56 6.05 -11.31
CA ALA A 148 2.17 5.42 -10.06
C ALA A 148 3.13 4.29 -9.67
N ALA A 149 3.57 3.47 -10.63
CA ALA A 149 4.54 2.40 -10.41
C ALA A 149 5.89 2.95 -9.93
N GLN A 150 6.42 3.98 -10.60
CA GLN A 150 7.68 4.64 -10.21
C GLN A 150 7.60 5.23 -8.81
N ARG A 151 6.49 5.94 -8.47
CA ARG A 151 6.28 6.56 -7.15
C ARG A 151 6.27 5.55 -6.01
N VAL A 152 5.68 4.37 -6.24
CA VAL A 152 5.56 3.32 -5.21
C VAL A 152 6.79 2.38 -5.21
N GLY A 153 7.67 2.48 -6.22
CA GLY A 153 8.84 1.60 -6.35
C GLY A 153 8.49 0.21 -6.88
N LYS A 154 7.40 0.08 -7.65
CA LYS A 154 6.96 -1.18 -8.27
C LYS A 154 7.07 -1.12 -9.80
N SER A 155 6.93 -2.27 -10.46
CA SER A 155 6.89 -2.30 -11.91
C SER A 155 5.50 -1.90 -12.43
N ARG A 156 5.42 -1.30 -13.62
CA ARG A 156 4.16 -1.02 -14.31
C ARG A 156 3.29 -2.27 -14.44
N SER A 157 3.91 -3.42 -14.73
CA SER A 157 3.19 -4.69 -14.85
C SER A 157 2.56 -5.12 -13.52
N ALA A 158 3.20 -4.85 -12.38
CA ALA A 158 2.62 -5.11 -11.06
C ALA A 158 1.37 -4.25 -10.82
N VAL A 159 1.44 -2.94 -11.12
CA VAL A 159 0.30 -2.02 -11.03
C VAL A 159 -0.85 -2.46 -11.94
N THR A 160 -0.55 -2.76 -13.22
CA THR A 160 -1.57 -3.26 -14.17
C THR A 160 -2.24 -4.55 -13.66
N ASN A 161 -1.46 -5.49 -13.10
CA ASN A 161 -1.98 -6.74 -12.57
C ASN A 161 -2.84 -6.53 -11.32
N ALA A 162 -2.47 -5.60 -10.43
CA ALA A 162 -3.27 -5.25 -9.27
C ALA A 162 -4.61 -4.63 -9.71
N LEU A 163 -4.60 -3.63 -10.58
CA LEU A 163 -5.81 -2.96 -11.07
C LEU A 163 -6.80 -3.93 -11.75
N ARG A 164 -6.31 -4.96 -12.45
CA ARG A 164 -7.18 -5.97 -13.06
C ARG A 164 -8.03 -6.73 -12.04
N LEU A 165 -7.58 -6.86 -10.79
CA LEU A 165 -8.34 -7.53 -9.72
C LEU A 165 -9.65 -6.79 -9.40
N LEU A 166 -9.72 -5.49 -9.66
CA LEU A 166 -10.93 -4.70 -9.51
C LEU A 166 -12.05 -5.08 -10.51
N GLY A 167 -11.75 -5.87 -11.53
CA GLY A 167 -12.73 -6.47 -12.44
C GLY A 167 -13.38 -7.77 -11.94
N LEU A 168 -13.00 -8.26 -10.76
CA LEU A 168 -13.60 -9.44 -10.16
C LEU A 168 -14.99 -9.13 -9.56
N THR A 169 -15.85 -10.15 -9.48
CA THR A 169 -17.15 -10.02 -8.80
C THR A 169 -16.97 -9.77 -7.30
N PRO A 170 -17.93 -9.11 -6.63
CA PRO A 170 -17.83 -8.83 -5.19
C PRO A 170 -17.61 -10.08 -4.34
N SER A 171 -18.24 -11.22 -4.70
CA SER A 171 -18.08 -12.50 -4.02
C SER A 171 -16.65 -13.03 -4.12
N VAL A 172 -16.03 -12.94 -5.30
CA VAL A 172 -14.64 -13.37 -5.52
C VAL A 172 -13.65 -12.43 -4.84
N ARG A 173 -13.87 -11.09 -4.88
CA ARG A 173 -13.05 -10.13 -4.14
C ARG A 173 -12.99 -10.47 -2.66
N LYS A 174 -14.15 -10.77 -2.06
CA LYS A 174 -14.21 -11.15 -0.64
C LYS A 174 -13.36 -12.38 -0.31
N LEU A 175 -13.33 -13.39 -1.19
CA LEU A 175 -12.46 -14.56 -1.01
C LEU A 175 -10.96 -14.21 -1.07
N VAL A 176 -10.59 -13.19 -1.86
CA VAL A 176 -9.21 -12.67 -1.91
C VAL A 176 -8.88 -11.89 -0.63
N GLU A 177 -9.78 -11.03 -0.15
CA GLU A 177 -9.65 -10.27 1.09
C GLU A 177 -9.51 -11.17 2.31
N GLU A 178 -10.26 -12.29 2.34
CA GLU A 178 -10.20 -13.31 3.39
C GLU A 178 -8.97 -14.24 3.26
N GLY A 179 -8.12 -14.06 2.24
CA GLY A 179 -6.94 -14.90 2.01
C GLY A 179 -7.25 -16.31 1.51
N LYS A 180 -8.52 -16.62 1.20
CA LYS A 180 -8.92 -17.93 0.63
C LYS A 180 -8.47 -18.10 -0.81
N LEU A 181 -8.30 -17.01 -1.54
CA LEU A 181 -7.71 -16.96 -2.88
C LEU A 181 -6.48 -16.07 -2.87
N SER A 182 -5.36 -16.55 -3.39
CA SER A 182 -4.16 -15.73 -3.58
C SER A 182 -4.32 -14.78 -4.76
N ALA A 183 -3.47 -13.75 -4.85
CA ALA A 183 -3.40 -12.84 -6.00
C ALA A 183 -3.20 -13.58 -7.35
N GLY A 184 -2.51 -14.72 -7.33
CA GLY A 184 -2.32 -15.57 -8.51
C GLY A 184 -3.63 -16.22 -8.99
N HIS A 185 -4.39 -16.79 -8.05
CA HIS A 185 -5.73 -17.34 -8.33
C HIS A 185 -6.67 -16.26 -8.86
N ALA A 186 -6.70 -15.11 -8.18
CA ALA A 186 -7.53 -13.96 -8.56
C ALA A 186 -7.24 -13.48 -9.98
N ARG A 187 -5.97 -13.31 -10.35
CA ARG A 187 -5.56 -12.89 -11.70
C ARG A 187 -6.01 -13.87 -12.79
N ALA A 188 -5.92 -15.16 -12.51
CA ALA A 188 -6.36 -16.17 -13.47
C ALA A 188 -7.87 -16.10 -13.74
N LEU A 189 -8.68 -15.69 -12.76
CA LEU A 189 -10.14 -15.57 -12.86
C LEU A 189 -10.62 -14.34 -13.63
N VAL A 190 -9.84 -13.25 -13.69
CA VAL A 190 -10.23 -11.98 -14.33
C VAL A 190 -10.81 -12.13 -15.76
N PRO A 191 -10.29 -13.02 -16.65
CA PRO A 191 -10.81 -13.13 -18.01
C PRO A 191 -12.19 -13.79 -18.11
N LEU A 192 -12.67 -14.41 -17.04
CA LEU A 192 -13.95 -15.12 -17.04
C LEU A 192 -15.14 -14.16 -16.90
N SER A 193 -16.32 -14.60 -17.40
CA SER A 193 -17.57 -13.89 -17.12
C SER A 193 -17.94 -13.99 -15.63
N PRO A 194 -18.74 -13.07 -15.09
CA PRO A 194 -19.09 -13.04 -13.66
C PRO A 194 -19.56 -14.38 -13.10
N SER A 195 -20.45 -15.08 -13.78
CA SER A 195 -20.97 -16.39 -13.37
C SER A 195 -19.89 -17.47 -13.33
N LEU A 196 -18.97 -17.46 -14.31
CA LEU A 196 -17.87 -18.41 -14.36
C LEU A 196 -16.78 -18.07 -13.34
N GLN A 197 -16.57 -16.77 -13.01
CA GLN A 197 -15.66 -16.37 -11.95
C GLN A 197 -16.08 -16.99 -10.61
N GLU A 198 -17.37 -16.90 -10.25
CA GLU A 198 -17.88 -17.43 -8.98
C GLU A 198 -17.82 -18.96 -8.92
N SER A 199 -18.24 -19.63 -10.00
CA SER A 199 -18.16 -21.10 -10.07
C SER A 199 -16.73 -21.60 -9.97
N ALA A 200 -15.80 -20.98 -10.71
CA ALA A 200 -14.39 -21.34 -10.69
C ALA A 200 -13.74 -21.02 -9.33
N ALA A 201 -14.07 -19.88 -8.71
CA ALA A 201 -13.57 -19.51 -7.37
C ALA A 201 -13.98 -20.55 -6.31
N ASN A 202 -15.24 -20.99 -6.33
CA ASN A 202 -15.73 -22.04 -5.44
C ASN A 202 -15.01 -23.38 -5.68
N ALA A 203 -14.77 -23.76 -6.94
CA ALA A 203 -14.03 -24.98 -7.27
C ALA A 203 -12.56 -24.91 -6.79
N ILE A 204 -11.92 -23.73 -6.89
CA ILE A 204 -10.55 -23.53 -6.41
C ILE A 204 -10.49 -23.70 -4.90
N VAL A 205 -11.39 -23.04 -4.16
CA VAL A 205 -11.41 -23.07 -2.69
C VAL A 205 -11.74 -24.49 -2.19
N SER A 206 -12.76 -25.13 -2.73
CA SER A 206 -13.18 -26.48 -2.31
C SER A 206 -12.17 -27.57 -2.70
N GLY A 207 -11.54 -27.43 -3.86
CA GLY A 207 -10.55 -28.40 -4.37
C GLY A 207 -9.11 -28.13 -3.94
N GLY A 208 -8.83 -27.01 -3.25
CA GLY A 208 -7.46 -26.62 -2.87
C GLY A 208 -6.53 -26.48 -4.08
N LEU A 209 -7.02 -25.97 -5.21
CA LEU A 209 -6.27 -25.93 -6.46
C LEU A 209 -5.08 -24.97 -6.36
N SER A 210 -3.96 -25.36 -6.94
CA SER A 210 -2.80 -24.46 -7.13
C SER A 210 -3.08 -23.44 -8.24
N VAL A 211 -2.29 -22.36 -8.32
CA VAL A 211 -2.40 -21.34 -9.37
C VAL A 211 -2.31 -21.96 -10.77
N ARG A 212 -1.39 -22.91 -11.00
CA ARG A 212 -1.25 -23.62 -12.29
C ARG A 212 -2.50 -24.44 -12.66
N GLN A 213 -3.09 -25.12 -11.67
CA GLN A 213 -4.34 -25.88 -11.89
C GLN A 213 -5.51 -24.92 -12.16
N THR A 214 -5.53 -23.78 -11.50
CA THR A 214 -6.51 -22.71 -11.77
C THR A 214 -6.39 -22.18 -13.20
N GLU A 215 -5.18 -21.90 -13.67
CA GLU A 215 -4.93 -21.44 -15.05
C GLU A 215 -5.42 -22.51 -16.07
N ALA A 216 -5.18 -23.78 -15.80
CA ALA A 216 -5.67 -24.88 -16.66
C ALA A 216 -7.22 -24.96 -16.65
N LEU A 217 -7.84 -24.81 -15.47
CA LEU A 217 -9.30 -24.76 -15.34
C LEU A 217 -9.88 -23.58 -16.13
N VAL A 218 -9.33 -22.38 -15.97
CA VAL A 218 -9.79 -21.17 -16.67
C VAL A 218 -9.66 -21.33 -18.19
N LYS A 219 -8.54 -21.89 -18.66
CA LYS A 219 -8.34 -22.15 -20.10
C LYS A 219 -9.42 -23.09 -20.66
N ARG A 220 -9.77 -24.16 -19.92
CA ARG A 220 -10.84 -25.10 -20.31
C ARG A 220 -12.19 -24.40 -20.35
N LEU A 221 -12.58 -23.67 -19.29
CA LEU A 221 -13.87 -22.95 -19.24
C LEU A 221 -13.99 -21.89 -20.34
N SER A 222 -12.89 -21.23 -20.69
CA SER A 222 -12.85 -20.24 -21.77
C SER A 222 -13.00 -20.89 -23.16
N ALA A 223 -12.47 -22.10 -23.35
CA ALA A 223 -12.62 -22.85 -24.60
C ALA A 223 -14.08 -23.37 -24.79
N GLU A 224 -14.64 -23.98 -23.75
CA GLU A 224 -16.02 -24.46 -23.74
C GLU A 224 -17.03 -23.35 -24.08
N LYS A 225 -16.81 -22.13 -23.52
CA LYS A 225 -17.66 -20.96 -23.84
C LYS A 225 -17.56 -20.54 -25.29
N LYS A 226 -16.36 -20.55 -25.89
CA LYS A 226 -16.18 -20.20 -27.30
C LYS A 226 -16.85 -21.21 -28.22
N GLU A 227 -16.78 -22.51 -27.89
CA GLU A 227 -17.45 -23.57 -28.68
C GLU A 227 -18.95 -23.48 -28.54
N ALA A 228 -19.49 -23.15 -27.36
CA ALA A 228 -20.94 -22.96 -27.17
C ALA A 228 -21.47 -21.77 -27.99
N GLN A 229 -20.72 -20.63 -28.01
CA GLN A 229 -21.09 -19.47 -28.81
C GLN A 229 -20.95 -19.69 -30.32
N ALA A 230 -20.05 -20.56 -30.77
CA ALA A 230 -19.90 -20.90 -32.19
C ALA A 230 -20.98 -21.87 -32.70
N LYS A 231 -21.70 -22.57 -31.80
CA LYS A 231 -22.75 -23.53 -32.13
C LYS A 231 -24.17 -22.94 -32.11
N ASP A 232 -24.33 -21.70 -31.69
CA ASP A 232 -25.61 -20.96 -31.70
C ASP A 232 -25.43 -19.67 -32.53
N PRO A 233 -25.36 -19.78 -33.88
CA PRO A 233 -25.45 -18.62 -34.76
C PRO A 233 -26.95 -18.34 -34.95
N ASP A 234 -27.44 -17.14 -34.57
CA ASP A 234 -28.75 -16.60 -34.95
C ASP A 234 -29.11 -16.84 -36.42
#